data_030c0093be236bc95b877c6c490c1238
#
_entry.id   030c0093be236bc95b877c6c490c1238
#
_cell.length_a   1.000
_cell.length_b   1.000
_cell.length_c   1.000
_cell.angle_alpha   90.00
_cell.angle_beta   90.00
_cell.angle_gamma   90.00
#
_symmetry.space_group_name_H-M   'P 1'
#
loop_
_entity.id
_entity.type
_entity.pdbx_description
1 polymer ?
#
loop_
_entity_poly.entity_id
_entity_poly.type
_entity_poly.pdbx_seq_one_letter_code
_entity_poly.pdbx_strand_id
1 'polypeptide(L)'
;MRIGARVLLQPTSFQVGPGDRVGLVGRNGAGKTTLTKILAGEGQPTSGKAIQKGSLGYLPQDPRTGDLDQLAMDRILSVRDLAGLMRKLRDAEEAMASEDDKVRDKAMDAYPRLEERFRAAGGYAAEAEASQIAANLGLDSRILGQPVGTLSGGQRRRVELSRILFSGADTLLLDEPTNHLDADSIQWLRNFLSGFQGGLIVISHDVELLRQTVTKVFHLDANRGVMDQYAMKWDLYLRQREADERRRRRERDNAEKKASALMAQADKMRAKATKAVAAQNMAKRAERLLADTEGVRQQDKVASLRFPTPAACGKTPLRAEGLSKSYGSLEVFTDVDLAIDRGSRVVILGLNGAGKTTLLRLLSGVEDPDTGEIQPGHGLKLGYYAQEHDTLDLDATVGQNMAHAAPDLGETEVRKVLGSFLFTGDDADKPARVLSGGEKTRLALATLVVSQANVLLLDEPTNNLDPASRAEILNALRTYEGAVILVTHDEGAVEALEPDRVLLLPDAVEDLYNESYRDLISLA
;
A
#
# COMPACT_ATOMS: atom_id res chain seq x y z
N MET A 1 9.24 18.64 -10.98
CA MET A 1 7.95 18.26 -10.40
C MET A 1 7.85 18.87 -9.01
N ARG A 2 6.74 19.55 -8.67
CA ARG A 2 6.55 20.23 -7.37
C ARG A 2 5.14 19.97 -6.84
N ILE A 3 4.99 19.96 -5.52
CA ILE A 3 3.69 20.02 -4.84
C ILE A 3 3.77 21.22 -3.87
N GLY A 4 3.00 22.25 -4.14
CA GLY A 4 3.13 23.53 -3.43
C GLY A 4 4.55 24.08 -3.55
N ALA A 5 5.17 24.44 -2.42
CA ALA A 5 6.55 24.93 -2.37
C ALA A 5 7.62 23.82 -2.45
N ARG A 6 7.25 22.54 -2.23
CA ARG A 6 8.20 21.43 -2.16
C ARG A 6 8.57 20.92 -3.56
N VAL A 7 9.87 20.82 -3.84
CA VAL A 7 10.40 20.17 -5.04
C VAL A 7 10.45 18.66 -4.77
N LEU A 8 9.66 17.87 -5.51
CA LEU A 8 9.68 16.41 -5.45
C LEU A 8 10.72 15.81 -6.38
N LEU A 9 10.88 16.41 -7.57
CA LEU A 9 11.83 15.92 -8.55
C LEU A 9 12.40 17.10 -9.34
N GLN A 10 13.71 17.21 -9.35
CA GLN A 10 14.46 18.13 -10.20
C GLN A 10 14.32 17.74 -11.69
N PRO A 11 14.67 18.64 -12.64
CA PRO A 11 14.66 18.28 -14.05
C PRO A 11 15.48 17.01 -14.30
N THR A 12 14.82 16.03 -14.88
CA THR A 12 15.43 14.73 -15.23
C THR A 12 14.90 14.27 -16.57
N SER A 13 15.68 13.47 -17.27
CA SER A 13 15.28 12.86 -18.53
C SER A 13 15.50 11.36 -18.46
N PHE A 14 14.51 10.59 -18.87
CA PHE A 14 14.57 9.15 -18.96
C PHE A 14 13.64 8.65 -20.06
N GLN A 15 13.84 7.42 -20.46
CA GLN A 15 13.02 6.76 -21.47
C GLN A 15 12.78 5.31 -21.02
N VAL A 16 11.57 4.82 -21.27
CA VAL A 16 11.18 3.42 -21.11
C VAL A 16 10.62 2.95 -22.44
N GLY A 17 11.19 1.90 -23.00
CA GLY A 17 10.80 1.31 -24.27
C GLY A 17 10.46 -0.16 -24.14
N PRO A 18 10.09 -0.82 -25.25
CA PRO A 18 9.81 -2.25 -25.27
C PRO A 18 10.98 -3.06 -24.67
N GLY A 19 10.66 -4.04 -23.85
CA GLY A 19 11.63 -4.87 -23.12
C GLY A 19 12.27 -4.22 -21.90
N ASP A 20 12.07 -2.93 -21.65
CA ASP A 20 12.50 -2.27 -20.41
C ASP A 20 11.55 -2.62 -19.27
N ARG A 21 12.08 -3.16 -18.19
CA ARG A 21 11.34 -3.49 -16.96
C ARG A 21 11.93 -2.70 -15.81
N VAL A 22 11.26 -1.61 -15.48
CA VAL A 22 11.73 -0.59 -14.54
C VAL A 22 11.02 -0.75 -13.20
N GLY A 23 11.77 -0.96 -12.13
CA GLY A 23 11.29 -0.80 -10.75
C GLY A 23 11.42 0.66 -10.32
N LEU A 24 10.30 1.34 -10.06
CA LEU A 24 10.30 2.70 -9.54
C LEU A 24 10.22 2.65 -8.01
N VAL A 25 11.32 2.95 -7.36
CA VAL A 25 11.46 2.82 -5.91
C VAL A 25 11.82 4.14 -5.25
N GLY A 26 11.58 4.24 -3.97
CA GLY A 26 11.82 5.41 -3.16
C GLY A 26 10.92 5.40 -1.94
N ARG A 27 11.20 6.26 -0.97
CA ARG A 27 10.39 6.35 0.26
C ARG A 27 8.95 6.77 -0.03
N ASN A 28 8.06 6.51 0.94
CA ASN A 28 6.72 7.05 0.91
C ASN A 28 6.79 8.59 0.93
N GLY A 29 5.99 9.24 0.07
CA GLY A 29 6.05 10.69 -0.14
C GLY A 29 7.22 11.17 -1.03
N ALA A 30 8.02 10.30 -1.64
CA ALA A 30 9.05 10.66 -2.62
C ALA A 30 8.49 11.14 -3.96
N GLY A 31 7.19 10.97 -4.19
CA GLY A 31 6.53 11.39 -5.42
C GLY A 31 6.41 10.29 -6.48
N LYS A 32 6.52 9.00 -6.09
CA LYS A 32 6.33 7.85 -7.00
C LYS A 32 4.98 7.93 -7.73
N THR A 33 3.88 7.94 -6.97
CA THR A 33 2.51 8.03 -7.50
C THR A 33 2.26 9.34 -8.28
N THR A 34 2.89 10.46 -7.88
CA THR A 34 2.78 11.72 -8.66
C THR A 34 3.47 11.59 -10.01
N LEU A 35 4.63 10.95 -10.05
CA LEU A 35 5.35 10.70 -11.31
C LEU A 35 4.55 9.76 -12.21
N THR A 36 3.97 8.69 -11.68
CA THR A 36 3.15 7.75 -12.46
C THR A 36 1.91 8.43 -13.03
N LYS A 37 1.22 9.29 -12.27
CA LYS A 37 0.09 10.08 -12.76
C LYS A 37 0.50 11.01 -13.91
N ILE A 38 1.66 11.65 -13.82
CA ILE A 38 2.17 12.51 -14.91
C ILE A 38 2.48 11.67 -16.16
N LEU A 39 3.09 10.49 -16.00
CA LEU A 39 3.39 9.59 -17.12
C LEU A 39 2.11 9.01 -17.74
N ALA A 40 1.07 8.78 -16.94
CA ALA A 40 -0.24 8.33 -17.39
C ALA A 40 -1.09 9.43 -18.06
N GLY A 41 -0.64 10.69 -18.03
CA GLY A 41 -1.39 11.82 -18.56
C GLY A 41 -2.48 12.37 -17.64
N GLU A 42 -2.59 11.85 -16.42
CA GLU A 42 -3.54 12.32 -15.39
C GLU A 42 -3.02 13.54 -14.60
N GLY A 43 -1.80 13.96 -14.86
CA GLY A 43 -1.17 15.11 -14.23
C GLY A 43 -0.26 15.85 -15.19
N GLN A 44 0.05 17.10 -14.85
CA GLN A 44 1.01 17.89 -15.63
C GLN A 44 2.31 18.13 -14.87
N PRO A 45 3.48 17.99 -15.52
CA PRO A 45 4.74 18.36 -14.90
C PRO A 45 4.81 19.89 -14.74
N THR A 46 5.44 20.38 -13.66
CA THR A 46 5.67 21.81 -13.44
C THR A 46 6.57 22.41 -14.54
N SER A 47 7.45 21.61 -15.12
CA SER A 47 8.32 21.96 -16.25
C SER A 47 8.70 20.70 -17.01
N GLY A 48 9.05 20.83 -18.29
CA GLY A 48 9.34 19.69 -19.16
C GLY A 48 8.10 19.11 -19.79
N LYS A 49 8.22 17.93 -20.42
CA LYS A 49 7.13 17.23 -21.11
C LYS A 49 7.25 15.74 -20.86
N ALA A 50 6.12 15.08 -20.59
CA ALA A 50 5.99 13.64 -20.69
C ALA A 50 5.47 13.33 -22.10
N ILE A 51 6.17 12.49 -22.85
CA ILE A 51 5.77 12.11 -24.21
C ILE A 51 5.50 10.62 -24.19
N GLN A 52 4.26 10.25 -24.48
CA GLN A 52 3.82 8.88 -24.63
C GLN A 52 3.80 8.51 -26.11
N LYS A 53 4.39 7.36 -26.45
CA LYS A 53 4.27 6.73 -27.77
C LYS A 53 3.69 5.34 -27.59
N GLY A 54 2.62 5.04 -28.34
CA GLY A 54 1.88 3.78 -28.19
C GLY A 54 0.83 3.81 -27.08
N SER A 55 0.26 2.66 -26.80
CA SER A 55 -0.79 2.46 -25.80
C SER A 55 -0.20 2.26 -24.40
N LEU A 56 -0.87 2.80 -23.38
CA LEU A 56 -0.46 2.69 -21.99
C LEU A 56 -1.57 2.05 -21.15
N GLY A 57 -1.24 0.96 -20.47
CA GLY A 57 -2.04 0.39 -19.40
C GLY A 57 -1.61 0.95 -18.04
N TYR A 58 -2.48 1.70 -17.37
CA TYR A 58 -2.17 2.30 -16.08
C TYR A 58 -3.06 1.75 -14.97
N LEU A 59 -2.45 1.17 -13.94
CA LEU A 59 -3.07 0.80 -12.67
C LEU A 59 -2.65 1.80 -11.60
N PRO A 60 -3.51 2.72 -11.16
CA PRO A 60 -3.23 3.59 -10.04
C PRO A 60 -3.32 2.85 -8.70
N GLN A 61 -2.74 3.43 -7.65
CA GLN A 61 -2.82 2.89 -6.29
C GLN A 61 -4.28 2.75 -5.81
N ASP A 62 -5.14 3.71 -6.16
CA ASP A 62 -6.58 3.70 -5.90
C ASP A 62 -7.32 3.82 -7.23
N PRO A 63 -7.75 2.71 -7.84
CA PRO A 63 -8.44 2.74 -9.11
C PRO A 63 -9.83 3.35 -8.93
N ARG A 64 -10.07 4.47 -9.61
CA ARG A 64 -11.42 5.02 -9.74
C ARG A 64 -12.24 4.03 -10.56
N THR A 65 -13.16 3.35 -9.91
CA THR A 65 -14.14 2.51 -10.58
C THR A 65 -15.06 3.41 -11.40
N GLY A 66 -15.17 3.12 -12.69
CA GLY A 66 -16.07 3.86 -13.56
C GLY A 66 -17.54 3.62 -13.21
N ASP A 67 -18.35 3.24 -14.19
CA ASP A 67 -19.76 2.89 -14.00
C ASP A 67 -19.88 1.68 -13.05
N LEU A 68 -20.46 1.90 -11.87
CA LEU A 68 -20.61 0.88 -10.83
C LEU A 68 -21.68 -0.18 -11.17
N ASP A 69 -22.60 0.15 -12.07
CA ASP A 69 -23.65 -0.77 -12.52
C ASP A 69 -23.16 -1.71 -13.65
N GLN A 70 -21.98 -1.45 -14.21
CA GLN A 70 -21.35 -2.29 -15.23
C GLN A 70 -20.93 -3.65 -14.65
N LEU A 71 -21.18 -4.74 -15.39
CA LEU A 71 -20.67 -6.06 -15.01
C LEU A 71 -19.14 -6.10 -15.02
N ALA A 72 -18.54 -6.87 -14.10
CA ALA A 72 -17.09 -6.97 -14.00
C ALA A 72 -16.44 -7.49 -15.29
N MET A 73 -17.04 -8.45 -15.98
CA MET A 73 -16.57 -8.92 -17.28
C MET A 73 -16.63 -7.81 -18.34
N ASP A 74 -17.75 -7.07 -18.43
CA ASP A 74 -17.89 -5.96 -19.37
C ASP A 74 -16.87 -4.85 -19.09
N ARG A 75 -16.52 -4.65 -17.83
CA ARG A 75 -15.47 -3.73 -17.42
C ARG A 75 -14.10 -4.16 -17.95
N ILE A 76 -13.75 -5.45 -17.87
CA ILE A 76 -12.50 -5.96 -18.43
C ILE A 76 -12.48 -5.82 -19.95
N LEU A 77 -13.54 -6.24 -20.62
CA LEU A 77 -13.64 -6.18 -22.09
C LEU A 77 -13.71 -4.76 -22.67
N SER A 78 -14.07 -3.76 -21.84
CA SER A 78 -14.20 -2.37 -22.29
C SER A 78 -12.90 -1.78 -22.82
N VAL A 79 -11.74 -2.27 -22.38
CA VAL A 79 -10.44 -1.74 -22.80
C VAL A 79 -10.09 -2.02 -24.26
N ARG A 80 -10.69 -3.06 -24.85
CA ARG A 80 -10.57 -3.40 -26.28
C ARG A 80 -11.84 -3.05 -27.08
N ASP A 81 -12.72 -2.18 -26.57
CA ASP A 81 -14.00 -1.77 -27.18
C ASP A 81 -14.99 -2.92 -27.45
N LEU A 82 -14.80 -4.08 -26.83
CA LEU A 82 -15.64 -5.27 -27.02
C LEU A 82 -16.91 -5.25 -26.15
N ALA A 83 -16.88 -4.54 -25.01
CA ALA A 83 -18.00 -4.50 -24.06
C ALA A 83 -19.30 -3.97 -24.68
N GLY A 84 -19.21 -2.97 -25.57
CA GLY A 84 -20.38 -2.42 -26.29
C GLY A 84 -21.00 -3.42 -27.27
N LEU A 85 -20.19 -4.23 -27.93
CA LEU A 85 -20.68 -5.29 -28.84
C LEU A 85 -21.31 -6.43 -28.03
N MET A 86 -20.68 -6.83 -26.92
CA MET A 86 -21.18 -7.88 -26.04
C MET A 86 -22.52 -7.52 -25.43
N ARG A 87 -22.69 -6.29 -24.94
CA ARG A 87 -23.96 -5.79 -24.41
C ARG A 87 -25.07 -5.88 -25.47
N LYS A 88 -24.81 -5.40 -26.67
CA LYS A 88 -25.79 -5.48 -27.78
C LYS A 88 -26.15 -6.89 -28.18
N LEU A 89 -25.21 -7.85 -28.05
CA LEU A 89 -25.47 -9.27 -28.28
C LEU A 89 -26.41 -9.82 -27.21
N ARG A 90 -26.13 -9.58 -25.92
CA ARG A 90 -27.00 -9.99 -24.81
C ARG A 90 -28.38 -9.37 -24.91
N ASP A 91 -28.47 -8.06 -25.18
CA ASP A 91 -29.74 -7.36 -25.38
C ASP A 91 -30.56 -7.99 -26.54
N ALA A 92 -29.88 -8.40 -27.63
CA ALA A 92 -30.54 -9.08 -28.73
C ALA A 92 -30.96 -10.50 -28.35
N GLU A 93 -30.17 -11.27 -27.61
CA GLU A 93 -30.53 -12.60 -27.08
C GLU A 93 -31.78 -12.53 -26.20
N GLU A 94 -31.81 -11.59 -25.24
CA GLU A 94 -32.98 -11.38 -24.38
C GLU A 94 -34.22 -10.97 -25.20
N ALA A 95 -34.04 -10.06 -26.19
CA ALA A 95 -35.12 -9.61 -27.03
C ALA A 95 -35.68 -10.72 -27.98
N MET A 96 -34.88 -11.73 -28.32
CA MET A 96 -35.34 -12.92 -29.07
C MET A 96 -36.29 -13.80 -28.25
N ALA A 97 -36.24 -13.73 -26.91
CA ALA A 97 -37.17 -14.41 -26.00
C ALA A 97 -38.45 -13.58 -25.72
N SER A 98 -38.61 -12.39 -26.30
CA SER A 98 -39.77 -11.52 -26.09
C SER A 98 -41.06 -12.13 -26.64
N GLU A 99 -42.19 -11.93 -25.95
CA GLU A 99 -43.52 -12.30 -26.40
C GLU A 99 -44.05 -11.38 -27.51
N ASP A 100 -43.46 -10.16 -27.67
CA ASP A 100 -43.81 -9.23 -28.75
C ASP A 100 -43.09 -9.64 -30.04
N ASP A 101 -43.89 -10.09 -31.03
CA ASP A 101 -43.41 -10.54 -32.33
C ASP A 101 -42.49 -9.51 -33.03
N LYS A 102 -42.81 -8.21 -32.94
CA LYS A 102 -42.02 -7.13 -33.59
C LYS A 102 -40.66 -6.98 -32.93
N VAL A 103 -40.58 -7.12 -31.61
CA VAL A 103 -39.32 -7.04 -30.86
C VAL A 103 -38.47 -8.25 -31.20
N ARG A 104 -39.08 -9.44 -31.17
CA ARG A 104 -38.42 -10.71 -31.49
C ARG A 104 -37.87 -10.73 -32.92
N ASP A 105 -38.67 -10.39 -33.93
CA ASP A 105 -38.23 -10.41 -35.32
C ASP A 105 -37.08 -9.43 -35.58
N LYS A 106 -37.14 -8.24 -35.00
CA LYS A 106 -36.06 -7.26 -35.10
C LYS A 106 -34.76 -7.77 -34.42
N ALA A 107 -34.87 -8.46 -33.31
CA ALA A 107 -33.74 -9.05 -32.62
C ALA A 107 -33.12 -10.22 -33.41
N MET A 108 -33.96 -11.08 -34.01
CA MET A 108 -33.53 -12.16 -34.92
C MET A 108 -32.76 -11.67 -36.14
N ASP A 109 -33.15 -10.54 -36.72
CA ASP A 109 -32.41 -9.91 -37.82
C ASP A 109 -31.10 -9.21 -37.40
N ALA A 110 -31.06 -8.68 -36.19
CA ALA A 110 -29.89 -7.95 -35.69
C ALA A 110 -28.80 -8.88 -35.16
N TYR A 111 -29.19 -9.99 -34.49
CA TYR A 111 -28.27 -10.91 -33.79
C TYR A 111 -27.15 -11.46 -34.70
N PRO A 112 -27.42 -12.02 -35.90
CA PRO A 112 -26.37 -12.57 -36.76
C PRO A 112 -25.30 -11.52 -37.14
N ARG A 113 -25.73 -10.27 -37.40
CA ARG A 113 -24.82 -9.18 -37.75
C ARG A 113 -23.94 -8.75 -36.54
N LEU A 114 -24.51 -8.74 -35.36
CA LEU A 114 -23.79 -8.44 -34.13
C LEU A 114 -22.80 -9.55 -33.81
N GLU A 115 -23.23 -10.81 -33.94
CA GLU A 115 -22.37 -11.98 -33.73
C GLU A 115 -21.18 -12.01 -34.70
N GLU A 116 -21.44 -11.78 -35.99
CA GLU A 116 -20.36 -11.71 -36.98
C GLU A 116 -19.35 -10.59 -36.68
N ARG A 117 -19.83 -9.41 -36.27
CA ARG A 117 -18.96 -8.30 -35.84
C ARG A 117 -18.16 -8.64 -34.59
N PHE A 118 -18.80 -9.29 -33.59
CA PHE A 118 -18.14 -9.71 -32.37
C PHE A 118 -17.09 -10.78 -32.67
N ARG A 119 -17.41 -11.75 -33.53
CA ARG A 119 -16.49 -12.80 -33.96
C ARG A 119 -15.31 -12.21 -34.78
N ALA A 120 -15.57 -11.28 -35.69
CA ALA A 120 -14.53 -10.62 -36.47
C ALA A 120 -13.58 -9.78 -35.61
N ALA A 121 -14.10 -9.23 -34.51
CA ALA A 121 -13.30 -8.53 -33.50
C ALA A 121 -12.56 -9.46 -32.54
N GLY A 122 -12.64 -10.80 -32.71
CA GLY A 122 -12.02 -11.79 -31.86
C GLY A 122 -12.72 -11.96 -30.52
N GLY A 123 -13.98 -11.55 -30.39
CA GLY A 123 -14.68 -11.41 -29.12
C GLY A 123 -14.73 -12.66 -28.26
N TYR A 124 -14.99 -13.84 -28.83
CA TYR A 124 -15.01 -15.10 -28.06
C TYR A 124 -13.63 -15.48 -27.53
N ALA A 125 -12.58 -15.27 -28.33
CA ALA A 125 -11.20 -15.49 -27.87
C ALA A 125 -10.80 -14.48 -26.80
N ALA A 126 -11.23 -13.24 -26.95
CA ALA A 126 -10.99 -12.16 -26.00
C ALA A 126 -11.71 -12.41 -24.65
N GLU A 127 -12.94 -12.91 -24.67
CA GLU A 127 -13.69 -13.28 -23.47
C GLU A 127 -13.01 -14.44 -22.72
N ALA A 128 -12.55 -15.45 -23.45
CA ALA A 128 -11.81 -16.56 -22.87
C ALA A 128 -10.48 -16.09 -22.26
N GLU A 129 -9.73 -15.23 -22.97
CA GLU A 129 -8.50 -14.62 -22.48
C GLU A 129 -8.75 -13.77 -21.21
N ALA A 130 -9.78 -12.92 -21.24
CA ALA A 130 -10.17 -12.10 -20.09
C ALA A 130 -10.56 -12.96 -18.86
N SER A 131 -11.36 -14.02 -19.09
CA SER A 131 -11.76 -14.96 -18.05
C SER A 131 -10.56 -15.69 -17.46
N GLN A 132 -9.61 -16.11 -18.29
CA GLN A 132 -8.40 -16.79 -17.83
C GLN A 132 -7.51 -15.86 -16.99
N ILE A 133 -7.30 -14.62 -17.42
CA ILE A 133 -6.54 -13.62 -16.64
C ILE A 133 -7.24 -13.38 -15.31
N ALA A 134 -8.55 -13.18 -15.31
CA ALA A 134 -9.34 -12.93 -14.11
C ALA A 134 -9.29 -14.12 -13.14
N ALA A 135 -9.43 -15.35 -13.64
CA ALA A 135 -9.35 -16.56 -12.82
C ALA A 135 -7.97 -16.70 -12.15
N ASN A 136 -6.88 -16.41 -12.87
CA ASN A 136 -5.52 -16.41 -12.31
C ASN A 136 -5.30 -15.31 -11.25
N LEU A 137 -6.16 -14.29 -11.22
CA LEU A 137 -6.17 -13.24 -10.21
C LEU A 137 -7.25 -13.50 -9.13
N GLY A 138 -7.76 -14.74 -9.03
CA GLY A 138 -8.71 -15.15 -8.00
C GLY A 138 -10.11 -14.56 -8.18
N LEU A 139 -10.53 -14.25 -9.42
CA LEU A 139 -11.89 -13.84 -9.77
C LEU A 139 -12.58 -14.98 -10.53
N ASP A 140 -13.54 -15.60 -9.88
CA ASP A 140 -14.34 -16.68 -10.48
C ASP A 140 -15.42 -16.12 -11.44
N SER A 141 -16.08 -17.00 -12.19
CA SER A 141 -17.14 -16.65 -13.13
C SER A 141 -18.35 -15.99 -12.46
N ARG A 142 -18.63 -16.31 -11.20
CA ARG A 142 -19.71 -15.70 -10.42
C ARG A 142 -19.43 -14.23 -10.15
N ILE A 143 -18.18 -13.89 -9.77
CA ILE A 143 -17.74 -12.50 -9.54
C ILE A 143 -17.79 -11.72 -10.85
N LEU A 144 -17.35 -12.32 -11.97
CA LEU A 144 -17.35 -11.67 -13.28
C LEU A 144 -18.75 -11.33 -13.80
N GLY A 145 -19.77 -12.04 -13.33
CA GLY A 145 -21.19 -11.79 -13.64
C GLY A 145 -21.86 -10.74 -12.73
N GLN A 146 -21.16 -10.17 -11.75
CA GLN A 146 -21.71 -9.18 -10.84
C GLN A 146 -21.41 -7.74 -11.27
N PRO A 147 -22.27 -6.77 -10.91
CA PRO A 147 -21.97 -5.35 -11.05
C PRO A 147 -20.75 -4.96 -10.23
N VAL A 148 -19.86 -4.11 -10.77
CA VAL A 148 -18.64 -3.66 -10.11
C VAL A 148 -18.93 -3.01 -8.74
N GLY A 149 -20.07 -2.32 -8.59
CA GLY A 149 -20.48 -1.68 -7.36
C GLY A 149 -20.73 -2.63 -6.19
N THR A 150 -21.09 -3.89 -6.45
CA THR A 150 -21.36 -4.92 -5.43
C THR A 150 -20.11 -5.64 -4.94
N LEU A 151 -18.98 -5.45 -5.64
CA LEU A 151 -17.72 -6.11 -5.33
C LEU A 151 -17.01 -5.44 -4.13
N SER A 152 -16.24 -6.22 -3.38
CA SER A 152 -15.33 -5.66 -2.38
C SER A 152 -14.23 -4.79 -3.00
N GLY A 153 -13.57 -3.93 -2.21
CA GLY A 153 -12.47 -3.09 -2.68
C GLY A 153 -11.35 -3.92 -3.35
N GLY A 154 -10.98 -5.04 -2.74
CA GLY A 154 -9.97 -5.95 -3.29
C GLY A 154 -10.41 -6.63 -4.59
N GLN A 155 -11.69 -7.05 -4.70
CA GLN A 155 -12.23 -7.62 -5.93
C GLN A 155 -12.26 -6.58 -7.06
N ARG A 156 -12.72 -5.36 -6.78
CA ARG A 156 -12.69 -4.25 -7.75
C ARG A 156 -11.28 -3.98 -8.27
N ARG A 157 -10.29 -3.98 -7.37
CA ARG A 157 -8.89 -3.78 -7.75
C ARG A 157 -8.37 -4.90 -8.65
N ARG A 158 -8.73 -6.16 -8.36
CA ARG A 158 -8.39 -7.32 -9.20
C ARG A 158 -9.05 -7.25 -10.58
N VAL A 159 -10.29 -6.78 -10.67
CA VAL A 159 -10.97 -6.51 -11.95
C VAL A 159 -10.23 -5.44 -12.77
N GLU A 160 -9.81 -4.34 -12.16
CA GLU A 160 -9.04 -3.30 -12.84
C GLU A 160 -7.65 -3.80 -13.29
N LEU A 161 -6.97 -4.59 -12.44
CA LEU A 161 -5.71 -5.22 -12.83
C LEU A 161 -5.93 -6.16 -14.02
N SER A 162 -6.96 -7.03 -14.00
CA SER A 162 -7.32 -7.91 -15.11
C SER A 162 -7.57 -7.12 -16.40
N ARG A 163 -8.30 -6.02 -16.32
CA ARG A 163 -8.58 -5.11 -17.45
C ARG A 163 -7.29 -4.56 -18.06
N ILE A 164 -6.34 -4.15 -17.23
CA ILE A 164 -5.08 -3.56 -17.69
C ILE A 164 -4.17 -4.62 -18.30
N LEU A 165 -4.06 -5.80 -17.71
CA LEU A 165 -3.28 -6.91 -18.27
C LEU A 165 -3.89 -7.43 -19.59
N PHE A 166 -5.21 -7.46 -19.66
CA PHE A 166 -5.94 -7.83 -20.87
C PHE A 166 -5.82 -6.78 -21.98
N SER A 167 -5.48 -5.51 -21.68
CA SER A 167 -5.47 -4.42 -22.67
C SER A 167 -4.55 -4.66 -23.86
N GLY A 168 -3.49 -5.44 -23.72
CA GLY A 168 -2.45 -5.60 -24.73
C GLY A 168 -1.65 -4.32 -24.98
N ALA A 169 -1.57 -3.44 -23.98
CA ALA A 169 -0.87 -2.16 -24.07
C ALA A 169 0.64 -2.34 -24.35
N ASP A 170 1.22 -1.39 -25.11
CA ASP A 170 2.67 -1.38 -25.41
C ASP A 170 3.52 -1.11 -24.15
N THR A 171 2.95 -0.42 -23.18
CA THR A 171 3.62 -0.13 -21.90
C THR A 171 2.64 -0.31 -20.74
N LEU A 172 3.08 -0.97 -19.68
CA LEU A 172 2.35 -1.10 -18.41
C LEU A 172 2.97 -0.21 -17.34
N LEU A 173 2.11 0.50 -16.62
CA LEU A 173 2.46 1.32 -15.47
C LEU A 173 1.62 0.85 -14.28
N LEU A 174 2.24 0.13 -13.35
CA LEU A 174 1.55 -0.56 -12.26
C LEU A 174 1.99 0.01 -10.92
N ASP A 175 1.03 0.55 -10.14
CA ASP A 175 1.27 1.08 -8.79
C ASP A 175 0.72 0.08 -7.76
N GLU A 176 1.61 -0.63 -7.06
CA GLU A 176 1.33 -1.68 -6.07
C GLU A 176 0.37 -2.76 -6.60
N PRO A 177 0.73 -3.49 -7.68
CA PRO A 177 -0.18 -4.45 -8.30
C PRO A 177 -0.40 -5.73 -7.48
N THR A 178 0.44 -6.01 -6.50
CA THR A 178 0.35 -7.19 -5.63
C THR A 178 -0.61 -7.01 -4.46
N ASN A 179 -1.04 -5.79 -4.17
CA ASN A 179 -1.97 -5.54 -3.07
C ASN A 179 -3.32 -6.23 -3.30
N HIS A 180 -3.83 -6.89 -2.28
CA HIS A 180 -5.09 -7.67 -2.27
C HIS A 180 -5.07 -8.93 -3.17
N LEU A 181 -3.88 -9.41 -3.56
CA LEU A 181 -3.71 -10.70 -4.23
C LEU A 181 -3.28 -11.77 -3.21
N ASP A 182 -3.73 -13.00 -3.45
CA ASP A 182 -3.21 -14.18 -2.75
C ASP A 182 -1.87 -14.64 -3.35
N ALA A 183 -1.22 -15.60 -2.69
CA ALA A 183 0.10 -16.08 -3.07
C ALA A 183 0.15 -16.65 -4.51
N ASP A 184 -0.88 -17.39 -4.92
CA ASP A 184 -0.96 -17.98 -6.25
C ASP A 184 -1.12 -16.91 -7.33
N SER A 185 -1.99 -15.94 -7.10
CA SER A 185 -2.19 -14.78 -7.98
C SER A 185 -0.93 -13.92 -8.09
N ILE A 186 -0.21 -13.71 -6.99
CA ILE A 186 1.08 -13.00 -6.99
C ILE A 186 2.10 -13.77 -7.83
N GLN A 187 2.21 -15.09 -7.65
CA GLN A 187 3.16 -15.90 -8.41
C GLN A 187 2.83 -15.90 -9.90
N TRP A 188 1.55 -16.00 -10.25
CA TRP A 188 1.11 -15.88 -11.64
C TRP A 188 1.45 -14.50 -12.23
N LEU A 189 1.19 -13.42 -11.48
CA LEU A 189 1.48 -12.04 -11.91
C LEU A 189 2.99 -11.84 -12.16
N ARG A 190 3.85 -12.36 -11.28
CA ARG A 190 5.31 -12.34 -11.44
C ARG A 190 5.73 -13.00 -12.76
N ASN A 191 5.18 -14.17 -13.05
CA ASN A 191 5.46 -14.90 -14.29
C ASN A 191 4.98 -14.11 -15.52
N PHE A 192 3.76 -13.57 -15.46
CA PHE A 192 3.19 -12.74 -16.53
C PHE A 192 4.07 -11.52 -16.83
N LEU A 193 4.43 -10.74 -15.81
CA LEU A 193 5.25 -9.54 -15.96
C LEU A 193 6.70 -9.85 -16.39
N SER A 194 7.25 -10.98 -15.97
CA SER A 194 8.56 -11.45 -16.43
C SER A 194 8.57 -11.81 -17.90
N GLY A 195 7.47 -12.29 -18.44
CA GLY A 195 7.29 -12.62 -19.87
C GLY A 195 6.83 -11.44 -20.73
N PHE A 196 6.45 -10.32 -20.14
CA PHE A 196 5.91 -9.17 -20.87
C PHE A 196 6.95 -8.52 -21.78
N GLN A 197 6.62 -8.35 -23.07
CA GLN A 197 7.57 -7.87 -24.08
C GLN A 197 7.53 -6.35 -24.26
N GLY A 198 6.51 -5.69 -23.78
CA GLY A 198 6.38 -4.23 -23.79
C GLY A 198 7.26 -3.53 -22.77
N GLY A 199 7.10 -2.23 -22.62
CA GLY A 199 7.70 -1.46 -21.52
C GLY A 199 6.95 -1.68 -20.22
N LEU A 200 7.66 -1.80 -19.10
CA LEU A 200 7.05 -1.94 -17.76
C LEU A 200 7.65 -0.93 -16.80
N ILE A 201 6.80 -0.21 -16.09
CA ILE A 201 7.17 0.52 -14.87
C ILE A 201 6.31 -0.04 -13.75
N VAL A 202 6.95 -0.56 -12.71
CA VAL A 202 6.26 -1.11 -11.54
C VAL A 202 6.74 -0.44 -10.26
N ILE A 203 5.78 -0.03 -9.43
CA ILE A 203 6.02 0.33 -8.02
C ILE A 203 5.51 -0.85 -7.22
N SER A 204 6.35 -1.42 -6.39
CA SER A 204 5.94 -2.50 -5.49
C SER A 204 6.81 -2.55 -4.24
N HIS A 205 6.23 -3.01 -3.14
CA HIS A 205 6.93 -3.40 -1.93
C HIS A 205 7.27 -4.90 -1.92
N ASP A 206 6.75 -5.67 -2.87
CA ASP A 206 7.09 -7.08 -3.07
C ASP A 206 8.50 -7.19 -3.68
N VAL A 207 9.46 -7.53 -2.82
CA VAL A 207 10.87 -7.67 -3.19
C VAL A 207 11.07 -8.78 -4.22
N GLU A 208 10.31 -9.87 -4.12
CA GLU A 208 10.44 -11.00 -5.02
C GLU A 208 9.92 -10.68 -6.42
N LEU A 209 8.80 -9.94 -6.53
CA LEU A 209 8.34 -9.38 -7.79
C LEU A 209 9.43 -8.51 -8.45
N LEU A 210 10.03 -7.60 -7.69
CA LEU A 210 11.08 -6.74 -8.21
C LEU A 210 12.31 -7.54 -8.65
N ARG A 211 12.73 -8.54 -7.86
CA ARG A 211 13.88 -9.41 -8.16
C ARG A 211 13.69 -10.20 -9.47
N GLN A 212 12.51 -10.79 -9.66
CA GLN A 212 12.23 -11.62 -10.83
C GLN A 212 11.97 -10.81 -12.10
N THR A 213 11.36 -9.64 -11.97
CA THR A 213 10.84 -8.90 -13.12
C THR A 213 11.76 -7.77 -13.58
N VAL A 214 12.42 -7.06 -12.66
CA VAL A 214 13.05 -5.77 -12.93
C VAL A 214 14.45 -5.93 -13.57
N THR A 215 14.69 -5.15 -14.63
CA THR A 215 16.01 -5.06 -15.30
C THR A 215 16.69 -3.71 -15.10
N LYS A 216 15.92 -2.69 -14.73
CA LYS A 216 16.39 -1.32 -14.41
C LYS A 216 15.70 -0.82 -13.15
N VAL A 217 16.36 -0.02 -12.33
CA VAL A 217 15.78 0.59 -11.14
C VAL A 217 15.89 2.11 -11.23
N PHE A 218 14.77 2.79 -11.06
CA PHE A 218 14.70 4.25 -10.90
C PHE A 218 14.43 4.56 -9.44
N HIS A 219 15.44 5.09 -8.74
CA HIS A 219 15.34 5.42 -7.34
C HIS A 219 15.06 6.91 -7.15
N LEU A 220 13.86 7.22 -6.61
CA LEU A 220 13.50 8.59 -6.22
C LEU A 220 14.05 8.91 -4.83
N ASP A 221 15.06 9.78 -4.81
CA ASP A 221 15.62 10.29 -3.57
C ASP A 221 14.82 11.52 -3.11
N ALA A 222 13.96 11.34 -2.12
CA ALA A 222 13.09 12.41 -1.60
C ALA A 222 13.87 13.55 -0.94
N ASN A 223 15.09 13.32 -0.47
CA ASN A 223 15.91 14.30 0.21
C ASN A 223 16.61 15.24 -0.78
N ARG A 224 17.09 14.69 -1.88
CA ARG A 224 17.77 15.45 -2.94
C ARG A 224 16.80 15.92 -4.04
N GLY A 225 15.60 15.36 -4.09
CA GLY A 225 14.64 15.60 -5.17
C GLY A 225 15.17 15.16 -6.54
N VAL A 226 15.96 14.09 -6.60
CA VAL A 226 16.54 13.54 -7.84
C VAL A 226 16.12 12.11 -8.05
N MET A 227 16.21 11.65 -9.30
CA MET A 227 16.00 10.27 -9.67
C MET A 227 17.31 9.65 -10.13
N ASP A 228 17.86 8.77 -9.31
CA ASP A 228 19.04 7.99 -9.67
C ASP A 228 18.60 6.79 -10.53
N GLN A 229 19.22 6.61 -11.70
CA GLN A 229 18.87 5.55 -12.65
C GLN A 229 19.95 4.45 -12.62
N TYR A 230 19.54 3.21 -12.33
CA TYR A 230 20.41 2.04 -12.28
C TYR A 230 20.00 1.06 -13.36
N ALA A 231 20.87 0.87 -14.38
CA ALA A 231 20.66 -0.11 -15.45
C ALA A 231 21.15 -1.51 -15.01
N MET A 232 20.54 -2.05 -13.95
CA MET A 232 20.92 -3.34 -13.36
C MET A 232 19.73 -3.99 -12.65
N LYS A 233 19.83 -5.31 -12.42
CA LYS A 233 18.85 -6.09 -11.67
C LYS A 233 18.80 -5.69 -10.19
N TRP A 234 17.72 -6.05 -9.52
CA TRP A 234 17.39 -5.67 -8.15
C TRP A 234 18.50 -5.92 -7.13
N ASP A 235 19.07 -7.12 -7.07
CA ASP A 235 20.10 -7.46 -6.05
C ASP A 235 21.41 -6.67 -6.25
N LEU A 236 21.79 -6.42 -7.51
CA LEU A 236 22.95 -5.58 -7.82
C LEU A 236 22.70 -4.13 -7.46
N TYR A 237 21.47 -3.63 -7.72
CA TYR A 237 21.06 -2.29 -7.31
C TYR A 237 21.18 -2.10 -5.79
N LEU A 238 20.71 -3.06 -4.99
CA LEU A 238 20.81 -2.95 -3.52
C LEU A 238 22.26 -2.79 -3.06
N ARG A 239 23.18 -3.61 -3.60
CA ARG A 239 24.61 -3.53 -3.29
C ARG A 239 25.23 -2.22 -3.74
N GLN A 240 24.90 -1.77 -4.96
CA GLN A 240 25.41 -0.52 -5.51
C GLN A 240 24.91 0.68 -4.71
N ARG A 241 23.64 0.70 -4.35
CA ARG A 241 23.04 1.75 -3.52
C ARG A 241 23.71 1.84 -2.16
N GLU A 242 23.94 0.71 -1.50
CA GLU A 242 24.64 0.70 -0.21
C GLU A 242 26.07 1.25 -0.34
N ALA A 243 26.79 0.89 -1.39
CA ALA A 243 28.12 1.44 -1.67
C ALA A 243 28.08 2.96 -1.93
N ASP A 244 27.10 3.44 -2.71
CA ASP A 244 26.90 4.86 -2.99
C ASP A 244 26.54 5.65 -1.74
N GLU A 245 25.67 5.11 -0.86
CA GLU A 245 25.34 5.73 0.43
C GLU A 245 26.55 5.81 1.36
N ARG A 246 27.35 4.74 1.45
CA ARG A 246 28.59 4.73 2.23
C ARG A 246 29.59 5.74 1.70
N ARG A 247 29.72 5.87 0.37
CA ARG A 247 30.59 6.88 -0.27
C ARG A 247 30.11 8.28 0.06
N ARG A 248 28.84 8.60 -0.15
CA ARG A 248 28.22 9.91 0.15
C ARG A 248 28.37 10.28 1.63
N ARG A 249 28.19 9.31 2.55
CA ARG A 249 28.41 9.54 3.98
C ARG A 249 29.85 9.94 4.28
N ARG A 250 30.83 9.24 3.70
CA ARG A 250 32.25 9.58 3.86
C ARG A 250 32.60 10.96 3.29
N GLU A 251 32.06 11.28 2.12
CA GLU A 251 32.24 12.60 1.48
C GLU A 251 31.70 13.73 2.36
N ARG A 252 30.53 13.50 2.95
CA ARG A 252 29.91 14.44 3.89
C ARG A 252 30.74 14.61 5.16
N ASP A 253 31.11 13.52 5.83
CA ASP A 253 31.93 13.56 7.04
C ASP A 253 33.25 14.31 6.80
N ASN A 254 33.85 14.11 5.62
CA ASN A 254 35.06 14.83 5.21
C ASN A 254 34.81 16.32 4.95
N ALA A 255 33.67 16.67 4.33
CA ALA A 255 33.30 18.07 4.10
C ALA A 255 32.99 18.79 5.41
N GLU A 256 32.27 18.14 6.34
CA GLU A 256 31.99 18.69 7.68
C GLU A 256 33.26 18.91 8.48
N LYS A 257 34.21 17.97 8.46
CA LYS A 257 35.52 18.15 9.11
C LYS A 257 36.30 19.32 8.52
N LYS A 258 36.34 19.47 7.17
CA LYS A 258 36.99 20.56 6.49
C LYS A 258 36.31 21.91 6.77
N ALA A 259 34.98 21.96 6.75
CA ALA A 259 34.20 23.14 7.05
C ALA A 259 34.40 23.59 8.50
N SER A 260 34.37 22.68 9.45
CA SER A 260 34.64 22.94 10.87
C SER A 260 36.06 23.52 11.10
N ALA A 261 37.08 22.95 10.43
CA ALA A 261 38.45 23.47 10.51
C ALA A 261 38.57 24.89 9.93
N LEU A 262 37.91 25.17 8.78
CA LEU A 262 37.85 26.49 8.18
C LEU A 262 37.14 27.52 9.07
N MET A 263 36.02 27.12 9.69
CA MET A 263 35.30 27.99 10.64
C MET A 263 36.14 28.32 11.88
N ALA A 264 36.75 27.30 12.48
CA ALA A 264 37.66 27.51 13.61
C ALA A 264 38.84 28.43 13.28
N GLN A 265 39.36 28.33 12.05
CA GLN A 265 40.42 29.23 11.58
C GLN A 265 39.90 30.66 11.31
N ALA A 266 38.68 30.79 10.74
CA ALA A 266 38.02 32.07 10.54
C ALA A 266 37.79 32.81 11.87
N ASP A 267 37.34 32.11 12.91
CA ASP A 267 37.08 32.67 14.24
C ASP A 267 38.38 33.18 14.91
N LYS A 268 39.47 32.41 14.79
CA LYS A 268 40.80 32.88 15.27
C LYS A 268 41.28 34.13 14.53
N MET A 269 40.91 34.31 13.25
CA MET A 269 41.30 35.47 12.46
C MET A 269 40.40 36.71 12.68
N ARG A 270 39.12 36.50 13.04
CA ARG A 270 38.17 37.59 13.38
C ARG A 270 38.67 38.49 14.51
N ALA A 271 39.47 37.94 15.45
CA ALA A 271 40.05 38.70 16.55
C ALA A 271 41.04 39.81 16.10
N LYS A 272 41.46 39.83 14.80
CA LYS A 272 42.40 40.83 14.27
C LYS A 272 41.74 41.61 13.14
N ALA A 273 41.49 42.90 13.33
CA ALA A 273 40.79 43.78 12.39
C ALA A 273 41.36 43.74 10.95
N THR A 274 42.68 43.60 10.80
CA THR A 274 43.36 43.51 9.49
C THR A 274 43.11 42.23 8.72
N LYS A 275 42.49 41.21 9.35
CA LYS A 275 42.20 39.90 8.74
C LYS A 275 40.71 39.60 8.59
N ALA A 276 39.84 40.57 8.84
CA ALA A 276 38.39 40.39 8.82
C ALA A 276 37.88 39.89 7.45
N VAL A 277 38.41 40.42 6.34
CA VAL A 277 38.02 39.97 4.98
C VAL A 277 38.44 38.52 4.71
N ALA A 278 39.64 38.14 5.15
CA ALA A 278 40.10 36.75 5.01
C ALA A 278 39.27 35.78 5.83
N ALA A 279 38.87 36.14 7.05
CA ALA A 279 37.97 35.36 7.91
C ALA A 279 36.58 35.18 7.26
N GLN A 280 36.02 36.24 6.67
CA GLN A 280 34.75 36.20 5.97
C GLN A 280 34.81 35.29 4.73
N ASN A 281 35.90 35.32 3.96
CA ASN A 281 36.08 34.43 2.82
C ASN A 281 36.22 32.97 3.22
N MET A 282 36.90 32.68 4.35
CA MET A 282 36.96 31.31 4.90
C MET A 282 35.60 30.80 5.37
N ALA A 283 34.81 31.62 6.06
CA ALA A 283 33.46 31.28 6.45
C ALA A 283 32.57 31.00 5.24
N LYS A 284 32.57 31.85 4.21
CA LYS A 284 31.86 31.62 2.96
C LYS A 284 32.30 30.34 2.25
N ARG A 285 33.60 30.00 2.31
CA ARG A 285 34.12 28.76 1.73
C ARG A 285 33.63 27.52 2.52
N ALA A 286 33.57 27.60 3.85
CA ALA A 286 33.01 26.56 4.70
C ALA A 286 31.50 26.35 4.42
N GLU A 287 30.74 27.44 4.33
CA GLU A 287 29.34 27.42 3.96
C GLU A 287 29.10 26.77 2.59
N ARG A 288 29.91 27.11 1.57
CA ARG A 288 29.82 26.48 0.24
C ARG A 288 30.13 24.99 0.28
N LEU A 289 31.19 24.57 1.02
CA LEU A 289 31.52 23.16 1.18
C LEU A 289 30.40 22.39 1.84
N LEU A 290 29.67 22.97 2.78
CA LEU A 290 28.50 22.40 3.40
C LEU A 290 27.30 22.43 2.44
N ALA A 291 27.08 23.50 1.70
CA ALA A 291 26.00 23.64 0.74
C ALA A 291 26.12 22.65 -0.41
N ASP A 292 27.32 22.41 -0.94
CA ASP A 292 27.57 21.39 -1.98
C ASP A 292 27.26 19.96 -1.48
N THR A 293 27.30 19.74 -0.15
CA THR A 293 26.94 18.45 0.49
C THR A 293 25.55 18.48 1.12
N GLU A 294 24.85 19.61 1.17
CA GLU A 294 23.52 19.77 1.78
C GLU A 294 22.42 18.98 1.11
N GLY A 295 22.58 18.56 -0.16
CA GLY A 295 21.69 17.59 -0.80
C GLY A 295 21.56 16.25 -0.07
N VAL A 296 22.36 16.01 0.98
CA VAL A 296 22.40 14.80 1.82
C VAL A 296 21.83 15.05 3.23
N ARG A 297 21.38 16.28 3.55
CA ARG A 297 21.19 16.76 4.93
C ARG A 297 19.98 16.24 5.72
N GLN A 298 19.05 15.58 5.13
CA GLN A 298 18.06 14.88 5.94
C GLN A 298 18.43 13.40 6.02
N GLN A 299 19.08 13.01 7.13
CA GLN A 299 19.04 11.61 7.55
C GLN A 299 17.60 11.15 7.38
N ASP A 300 17.43 9.96 6.84
CA ASP A 300 16.15 9.31 6.82
C ASP A 300 15.59 9.30 8.25
N LYS A 301 14.80 10.32 8.59
CA LYS A 301 14.02 10.29 9.82
C LYS A 301 13.00 9.21 9.58
N VAL A 302 13.21 8.09 10.22
CA VAL A 302 12.20 7.04 10.35
C VAL A 302 11.35 7.42 11.54
N ALA A 303 10.05 7.25 11.45
CA ALA A 303 9.19 7.42 12.59
C ALA A 303 9.66 6.46 13.69
N SER A 304 10.10 6.97 14.84
CA SER A 304 10.49 6.11 15.96
C SER A 304 9.22 5.61 16.63
N LEU A 305 8.85 4.37 16.34
CA LEU A 305 7.66 3.74 16.88
C LEU A 305 7.99 3.00 18.18
N ARG A 306 7.36 3.43 19.26
CA ARG A 306 7.34 2.69 20.53
C ARG A 306 5.93 2.73 21.10
N PHE A 307 5.37 1.55 21.34
CA PHE A 307 4.13 1.50 22.11
C PHE A 307 4.42 1.88 23.57
N PRO A 308 3.55 2.69 24.19
CA PRO A 308 3.70 3.01 25.60
C PRO A 308 3.44 1.77 26.46
N THR A 309 3.78 1.86 27.75
CA THR A 309 3.40 0.85 28.73
C THR A 309 1.87 0.69 28.71
N PRO A 310 1.36 -0.55 28.55
CA PRO A 310 -0.08 -0.79 28.48
C PRO A 310 -0.78 -0.33 29.75
N ALA A 311 -2.00 0.17 29.63
CA ALA A 311 -2.82 0.50 30.79
C ALA A 311 -3.08 -0.76 31.64
N ALA A 312 -3.19 -0.57 32.95
CA ALA A 312 -3.47 -1.67 33.88
C ALA A 312 -4.83 -2.31 33.56
N CYS A 313 -4.87 -3.64 33.47
CA CYS A 313 -6.09 -4.41 33.20
C CYS A 313 -6.15 -5.69 34.06
N GLY A 314 -7.31 -6.34 34.04
CA GLY A 314 -7.50 -7.67 34.65
C GLY A 314 -6.63 -8.76 34.01
N LYS A 315 -6.75 -10.00 34.51
CA LYS A 315 -6.01 -11.15 33.96
C LYS A 315 -6.41 -11.42 32.50
N THR A 316 -7.72 -11.42 32.23
CA THR A 316 -8.30 -11.68 30.91
C THR A 316 -9.08 -10.43 30.48
N PRO A 317 -8.43 -9.45 29.81
CA PRO A 317 -9.07 -8.20 29.42
C PRO A 317 -10.11 -8.34 28.30
N LEU A 318 -10.08 -9.41 27.50
CA LEU A 318 -11.02 -9.64 26.41
C LEU A 318 -11.36 -11.12 26.31
N ARG A 319 -12.67 -11.44 26.23
CA ARG A 319 -13.16 -12.79 26.02
C ARG A 319 -14.26 -12.79 24.98
N ALA A 320 -14.24 -13.76 24.10
CA ALA A 320 -15.25 -14.02 23.10
C ALA A 320 -15.74 -15.46 23.26
N GLU A 321 -17.05 -15.68 23.24
CA GLU A 321 -17.67 -16.99 23.43
C GLU A 321 -18.69 -17.26 22.33
N GLY A 322 -18.52 -18.37 21.59
CA GLY A 322 -19.45 -18.85 20.59
C GLY A 322 -19.72 -17.90 19.42
N LEU A 323 -18.72 -17.08 19.04
CA LEU A 323 -18.91 -16.09 17.99
C LEU A 323 -19.15 -16.76 16.63
N SER A 324 -20.24 -16.36 15.97
CA SER A 324 -20.54 -16.76 14.60
C SER A 324 -20.93 -15.55 13.76
N LYS A 325 -20.57 -15.58 12.47
CA LYS A 325 -20.88 -14.51 11.53
C LYS A 325 -21.16 -15.06 10.13
N SER A 326 -22.22 -14.50 9.52
CA SER A 326 -22.63 -14.80 8.15
C SER A 326 -22.99 -13.52 7.40
N TYR A 327 -22.77 -13.48 6.11
CA TYR A 327 -23.23 -12.41 5.24
C TYR A 327 -24.21 -12.99 4.20
N GLY A 328 -25.49 -12.80 4.43
CA GLY A 328 -26.53 -13.42 3.62
C GLY A 328 -26.47 -14.95 3.70
N SER A 329 -26.19 -15.62 2.58
CA SER A 329 -26.05 -17.10 2.54
C SER A 329 -24.61 -17.58 2.75
N LEU A 330 -23.66 -16.67 2.90
CA LEU A 330 -22.25 -17.01 3.12
C LEU A 330 -21.96 -17.06 4.62
N GLU A 331 -21.77 -18.26 5.15
CA GLU A 331 -21.24 -18.49 6.48
C GLU A 331 -19.73 -18.21 6.46
N VAL A 332 -19.27 -17.31 7.33
CA VAL A 332 -17.85 -16.90 7.39
C VAL A 332 -17.10 -17.76 8.39
N PHE A 333 -17.62 -17.89 9.60
CA PHE A 333 -17.15 -18.80 10.64
C PHE A 333 -18.25 -19.03 11.68
N THR A 334 -18.14 -20.11 12.42
CA THR A 334 -19.08 -20.49 13.49
C THR A 334 -18.33 -20.88 14.75
N ASP A 335 -18.94 -20.58 15.90
CA ASP A 335 -18.56 -21.08 17.23
C ASP A 335 -17.09 -20.79 17.61
N VAL A 336 -16.63 -19.55 17.35
CA VAL A 336 -15.27 -19.11 17.72
C VAL A 336 -15.24 -18.72 19.19
N ASP A 337 -14.43 -19.44 19.96
CA ASP A 337 -14.09 -19.12 21.34
C ASP A 337 -12.67 -18.55 21.38
N LEU A 338 -12.47 -17.43 22.10
CA LEU A 338 -11.16 -16.81 22.25
C LEU A 338 -11.04 -16.06 23.58
N ALA A 339 -10.10 -16.45 24.40
CA ALA A 339 -9.77 -15.74 25.65
C ALA A 339 -8.39 -15.10 25.53
N ILE A 340 -8.32 -13.79 25.69
CA ILE A 340 -7.08 -13.00 25.62
C ILE A 340 -6.65 -12.62 27.01
N ASP A 341 -5.58 -13.24 27.48
CA ASP A 341 -4.97 -12.90 28.75
C ASP A 341 -3.99 -11.72 28.58
N ARG A 342 -3.66 -11.06 29.67
CA ARG A 342 -2.70 -9.97 29.68
C ARG A 342 -1.34 -10.44 29.15
N GLY A 343 -0.85 -9.79 28.11
CA GLY A 343 0.41 -10.13 27.45
C GLY A 343 0.33 -11.31 26.46
N SER A 344 -0.86 -11.90 26.22
CA SER A 344 -1.04 -12.93 25.20
C SER A 344 -0.68 -12.43 23.82
N ARG A 345 -0.07 -13.29 23.02
CA ARG A 345 0.33 -13.04 21.65
C ARG A 345 -0.31 -14.07 20.72
N VAL A 346 -1.36 -13.67 20.05
CA VAL A 346 -2.16 -14.55 19.20
C VAL A 346 -2.02 -14.15 17.74
N VAL A 347 -1.73 -15.09 16.86
CA VAL A 347 -1.80 -14.89 15.40
C VAL A 347 -3.05 -15.58 14.85
N ILE A 348 -3.78 -14.88 13.97
CA ILE A 348 -4.94 -15.45 13.26
C ILE A 348 -4.49 -15.78 11.83
N LEU A 349 -4.62 -17.05 11.46
CA LEU A 349 -4.29 -17.57 10.13
C LEU A 349 -5.51 -18.11 9.43
N GLY A 350 -5.49 -18.12 8.11
CA GLY A 350 -6.54 -18.64 7.26
C GLY A 350 -6.45 -18.05 5.85
N LEU A 351 -7.07 -18.68 4.88
CA LEU A 351 -7.10 -18.21 3.50
C LEU A 351 -7.81 -16.86 3.36
N ASN A 352 -7.64 -16.20 2.22
CA ASN A 352 -8.38 -14.98 1.92
C ASN A 352 -9.89 -15.28 1.90
N GLY A 353 -10.66 -14.47 2.63
CA GLY A 353 -12.09 -14.69 2.82
C GLY A 353 -12.47 -15.58 4.01
N ALA A 354 -11.51 -16.16 4.74
CA ALA A 354 -11.76 -16.96 5.94
C ALA A 354 -12.32 -16.18 7.16
N GLY A 355 -12.51 -14.85 7.03
CA GLY A 355 -13.13 -14.04 8.07
C GLY A 355 -12.17 -13.40 9.07
N LYS A 356 -10.87 -13.39 8.81
CA LYS A 356 -9.84 -12.79 9.71
C LYS A 356 -10.18 -11.34 10.10
N THR A 357 -10.37 -10.47 9.12
CA THR A 357 -10.77 -9.07 9.32
C THR A 357 -12.14 -8.96 10.00
N THR A 358 -13.10 -9.83 9.63
CA THR A 358 -14.44 -9.87 10.24
C THR A 358 -14.32 -10.16 11.74
N LEU A 359 -13.51 -11.14 12.13
CA LEU A 359 -13.29 -11.44 13.55
C LEU A 359 -12.68 -10.26 14.30
N LEU A 360 -11.69 -9.57 13.73
CA LEU A 360 -11.13 -8.35 14.35
C LEU A 360 -12.17 -7.22 14.47
N ARG A 361 -13.06 -7.05 13.49
CA ARG A 361 -14.17 -6.07 13.56
C ARG A 361 -15.18 -6.41 14.66
N LEU A 362 -15.51 -7.69 14.82
CA LEU A 362 -16.36 -8.14 15.94
C LEU A 362 -15.67 -7.83 17.28
N LEU A 363 -14.43 -8.29 17.46
CA LEU A 363 -13.67 -8.08 18.70
C LEU A 363 -13.47 -6.59 19.04
N SER A 364 -13.41 -5.73 18.02
CA SER A 364 -13.30 -4.27 18.21
C SER A 364 -14.63 -3.56 18.48
N GLY A 365 -15.77 -4.26 18.33
CA GLY A 365 -17.09 -3.67 18.48
C GLY A 365 -17.51 -2.77 17.31
N VAL A 366 -16.82 -2.84 16.18
CA VAL A 366 -17.20 -2.16 14.93
C VAL A 366 -18.39 -2.84 14.27
N GLU A 367 -18.52 -4.14 14.49
CA GLU A 367 -19.58 -4.99 13.94
C GLU A 367 -20.11 -5.92 15.03
N ASP A 368 -21.39 -6.29 14.97
CA ASP A 368 -22.00 -7.20 15.92
C ASP A 368 -21.96 -8.64 15.40
N PRO A 369 -21.74 -9.66 16.26
CA PRO A 369 -21.84 -11.06 15.89
C PRO A 369 -23.31 -11.46 15.65
N ASP A 370 -23.53 -12.50 14.83
CA ASP A 370 -24.88 -13.07 14.65
C ASP A 370 -25.27 -13.92 15.86
N THR A 371 -24.31 -14.65 16.44
CA THR A 371 -24.44 -15.38 17.71
C THR A 371 -23.18 -15.28 18.53
N GLY A 372 -23.28 -15.61 19.81
CA GLY A 372 -22.19 -15.48 20.76
C GLY A 372 -22.11 -14.07 21.38
N GLU A 373 -21.16 -13.87 22.26
CA GLU A 373 -20.95 -12.57 22.90
C GLU A 373 -19.48 -12.26 23.12
N ILE A 374 -19.19 -10.96 23.21
CA ILE A 374 -17.86 -10.44 23.52
C ILE A 374 -17.94 -9.79 24.89
N GLN A 375 -17.13 -10.29 25.82
CA GLN A 375 -17.10 -9.85 27.21
C GLN A 375 -15.83 -9.01 27.45
N PRO A 376 -15.95 -7.67 27.60
CA PRO A 376 -14.85 -6.84 28.03
C PRO A 376 -14.52 -7.09 29.49
N GLY A 377 -13.29 -7.44 29.77
CA GLY A 377 -12.78 -7.58 31.14
C GLY A 377 -12.45 -6.23 31.80
N HIS A 378 -12.10 -6.29 33.09
CA HIS A 378 -11.81 -5.07 33.86
C HIS A 378 -10.63 -4.29 33.26
N GLY A 379 -10.84 -3.01 33.00
CA GLY A 379 -9.83 -2.09 32.52
C GLY A 379 -9.40 -2.30 31.06
N LEU A 380 -10.21 -2.98 30.24
CA LEU A 380 -9.93 -3.14 28.82
C LEU A 380 -9.77 -1.75 28.15
N LYS A 381 -8.63 -1.56 27.52
CA LYS A 381 -8.35 -0.50 26.54
C LYS A 381 -7.93 -1.14 25.24
N LEU A 382 -8.83 -1.11 24.26
CA LEU A 382 -8.62 -1.74 22.97
C LEU A 382 -8.01 -0.76 21.99
N GLY A 383 -6.98 -1.18 21.25
CA GLY A 383 -6.44 -0.47 20.10
C GLY A 383 -6.65 -1.29 18.85
N TYR A 384 -7.38 -0.75 17.86
CA TYR A 384 -7.63 -1.43 16.60
C TYR A 384 -6.94 -0.72 15.44
N TYR A 385 -6.18 -1.47 14.67
CA TYR A 385 -5.56 -1.03 13.42
C TYR A 385 -6.18 -1.81 12.26
N ALA A 386 -7.00 -1.13 11.45
CA ALA A 386 -7.69 -1.71 10.31
C ALA A 386 -6.86 -1.60 9.02
N GLN A 387 -7.01 -2.56 8.13
CA GLN A 387 -6.27 -2.67 6.88
C GLN A 387 -6.45 -1.46 5.94
N GLU A 388 -7.66 -0.90 5.83
CA GLU A 388 -8.00 0.20 4.90
C GLU A 388 -8.04 1.58 5.59
N HIS A 389 -7.44 1.73 6.78
CA HIS A 389 -7.50 2.96 7.59
C HIS A 389 -8.92 3.38 8.01
N ASP A 390 -9.88 2.44 8.07
CA ASP A 390 -11.27 2.66 8.48
C ASP A 390 -11.40 3.25 9.89
N THR A 391 -10.34 3.15 10.69
CA THR A 391 -10.28 3.74 12.04
C THR A 391 -10.02 5.25 12.04
N LEU A 392 -9.69 5.85 10.90
CA LEU A 392 -9.45 7.28 10.79
C LEU A 392 -10.70 8.02 10.31
N ASP A 393 -11.03 9.10 11.00
CA ASP A 393 -11.99 10.08 10.48
C ASP A 393 -11.30 10.93 9.40
N LEU A 394 -11.67 10.66 8.14
CA LEU A 394 -11.07 11.31 6.97
C LEU A 394 -11.42 12.78 6.84
N ASP A 395 -12.53 13.23 7.43
CA ASP A 395 -12.97 14.62 7.41
C ASP A 395 -12.36 15.44 8.56
N ALA A 396 -11.97 14.78 9.64
CA ALA A 396 -11.25 15.38 10.75
C ALA A 396 -9.78 15.66 10.38
N THR A 397 -9.17 16.61 11.08
CA THR A 397 -7.74 16.91 10.92
C THR A 397 -6.87 15.81 11.56
N VAL A 398 -5.59 15.80 11.20
CA VAL A 398 -4.58 14.92 11.81
C VAL A 398 -4.57 15.09 13.33
N GLY A 399 -4.59 16.33 13.82
CA GLY A 399 -4.64 16.64 15.27
C GLY A 399 -5.93 16.18 15.94
N GLN A 400 -7.08 16.32 15.26
CA GLN A 400 -8.38 15.85 15.79
C GLN A 400 -8.45 14.33 15.89
N ASN A 401 -7.95 13.60 14.90
CA ASN A 401 -7.84 12.13 14.98
C ASN A 401 -7.02 11.70 16.22
N MET A 402 -5.92 12.40 16.49
CA MET A 402 -5.11 12.12 17.69
C MET A 402 -5.84 12.44 18.99
N ALA A 403 -6.56 13.55 19.04
CA ALA A 403 -7.36 13.95 20.21
C ALA A 403 -8.53 12.99 20.46
N HIS A 404 -9.15 12.44 19.42
CA HIS A 404 -10.18 11.40 19.57
C HIS A 404 -9.60 10.11 20.16
N ALA A 405 -8.37 9.72 19.76
CA ALA A 405 -7.71 8.52 20.28
C ALA A 405 -7.21 8.67 21.73
N ALA A 406 -6.90 9.89 22.16
CA ALA A 406 -6.41 10.19 23.50
C ALA A 406 -6.90 11.57 23.97
N PRO A 407 -8.16 11.68 24.43
CA PRO A 407 -8.76 12.95 24.85
C PRO A 407 -8.04 13.64 26.01
N ASP A 408 -7.34 12.87 26.83
CA ASP A 408 -6.62 13.37 28.02
C ASP A 408 -5.24 13.97 27.68
N LEU A 409 -4.76 13.79 26.43
CA LEU A 409 -3.46 14.32 26.02
C LEU A 409 -3.57 15.81 25.63
N GLY A 410 -2.67 16.62 26.18
CA GLY A 410 -2.56 18.04 25.80
C GLY A 410 -2.03 18.20 24.36
N GLU A 411 -2.40 19.31 23.71
CA GLU A 411 -2.01 19.64 22.32
C GLU A 411 -0.49 19.56 22.09
N THR A 412 0.32 19.97 23.06
CA THR A 412 1.78 19.94 22.98
C THR A 412 2.31 18.49 22.89
N GLU A 413 1.71 17.57 23.65
CA GLU A 413 2.10 16.14 23.61
C GLU A 413 1.64 15.49 22.31
N VAL A 414 0.43 15.80 21.85
CA VAL A 414 -0.07 15.35 20.55
C VAL A 414 0.88 15.78 19.43
N ARG A 415 1.27 17.06 19.39
CA ARG A 415 2.24 17.57 18.39
C ARG A 415 3.62 16.91 18.51
N LYS A 416 4.06 16.57 19.72
CA LYS A 416 5.31 15.85 19.96
C LYS A 416 5.26 14.42 19.39
N VAL A 417 4.17 13.70 19.64
CA VAL A 417 3.98 12.34 19.07
C VAL A 417 3.87 12.43 17.54
N LEU A 418 3.07 13.34 17.01
CA LEU A 418 2.98 13.57 15.57
C LEU A 418 4.34 13.87 14.94
N GLY A 419 5.19 14.65 15.63
CA GLY A 419 6.57 14.91 15.20
C GLY A 419 7.42 13.65 15.12
N SER A 420 7.24 12.68 16.04
CA SER A 420 7.93 11.39 15.98
C SER A 420 7.46 10.52 14.81
N PHE A 421 6.22 10.73 14.32
CA PHE A 421 5.64 10.11 13.13
C PHE A 421 5.84 10.95 11.85
N LEU A 422 6.76 11.93 11.89
CA LEU A 422 7.14 12.78 10.76
C LEU A 422 6.05 13.74 10.27
N PHE A 423 5.06 14.03 11.08
CA PHE A 423 4.13 15.15 10.86
C PHE A 423 4.74 16.41 11.50
N THR A 424 4.91 17.47 10.73
CA THR A 424 5.60 18.69 11.18
C THR A 424 4.84 19.94 10.76
N GLY A 425 5.01 21.02 11.54
CA GLY A 425 4.40 22.32 11.23
C GLY A 425 2.87 22.24 11.12
N ASP A 426 2.34 22.67 9.98
CA ASP A 426 0.91 22.76 9.70
C ASP A 426 0.27 21.40 9.33
N ASP A 427 1.05 20.30 9.37
CA ASP A 427 0.50 18.97 9.03
C ASP A 427 -0.61 18.54 10.01
N ALA A 428 -0.55 18.97 11.27
CA ALA A 428 -1.55 18.65 12.27
C ALA A 428 -2.95 19.21 11.92
N ASP A 429 -3.00 20.29 11.16
CA ASP A 429 -4.23 21.00 10.79
C ASP A 429 -4.81 20.53 9.44
N LYS A 430 -4.12 19.60 8.74
CA LYS A 430 -4.60 19.03 7.49
C LYS A 430 -5.69 18.00 7.71
N PRO A 431 -6.77 17.99 6.89
CA PRO A 431 -7.75 16.91 6.92
C PRO A 431 -7.09 15.57 6.53
N ALA A 432 -7.46 14.47 7.22
CA ALA A 432 -6.87 13.16 6.97
C ALA A 432 -7.11 12.65 5.53
N ARG A 433 -8.18 13.08 4.87
CA ARG A 433 -8.48 12.71 3.47
C ARG A 433 -7.43 13.13 2.45
N VAL A 434 -6.68 14.23 2.71
CA VAL A 434 -5.65 14.72 1.77
C VAL A 434 -4.30 14.03 1.94
N LEU A 435 -4.15 13.20 2.97
CA LEU A 435 -2.94 12.44 3.23
C LEU A 435 -2.75 11.33 2.18
N SER A 436 -1.50 11.07 1.82
CA SER A 436 -1.12 9.87 1.05
C SER A 436 -1.37 8.61 1.88
N GLY A 437 -1.48 7.44 1.23
CA GLY A 437 -1.67 6.16 1.92
C GLY A 437 -0.65 5.93 3.04
N GLY A 438 0.64 6.14 2.79
CA GLY A 438 1.67 6.02 3.81
C GLY A 438 1.59 7.06 4.95
N GLU A 439 1.04 8.25 4.70
CA GLU A 439 0.77 9.23 5.77
C GLU A 439 -0.43 8.81 6.61
N LYS A 440 -1.49 8.26 5.99
CA LYS A 440 -2.63 7.68 6.70
C LYS A 440 -2.18 6.52 7.60
N THR A 441 -1.34 5.62 7.08
CA THR A 441 -0.74 4.54 7.88
C THR A 441 0.01 5.07 9.10
N ARG A 442 0.87 6.09 8.93
CA ARG A 442 1.58 6.71 10.04
C ARG A 442 0.65 7.39 11.05
N LEU A 443 -0.43 8.03 10.57
CA LEU A 443 -1.44 8.62 11.46
C LEU A 443 -2.16 7.53 12.26
N ALA A 444 -2.64 6.47 11.63
CA ALA A 444 -3.30 5.35 12.31
C ALA A 444 -2.39 4.70 13.36
N LEU A 445 -1.09 4.56 13.08
CA LEU A 445 -0.12 4.08 14.06
C LEU A 445 0.11 5.08 15.19
N ALA A 446 0.12 6.38 14.90
CA ALA A 446 0.26 7.42 15.92
C ALA A 446 -0.96 7.43 16.87
N THR A 447 -2.19 7.28 16.34
CA THR A 447 -3.40 7.16 17.18
C THR A 447 -3.35 5.92 18.05
N LEU A 448 -2.85 4.80 17.53
CA LEU A 448 -2.67 3.58 18.30
C LEU A 448 -1.67 3.74 19.44
N VAL A 449 -0.57 4.46 19.20
CA VAL A 449 0.45 4.73 20.24
C VAL A 449 -0.12 5.59 21.37
N VAL A 450 -0.91 6.62 21.07
CA VAL A 450 -1.45 7.48 22.13
C VAL A 450 -2.59 6.88 22.93
N SER A 451 -3.26 5.85 22.39
CA SER A 451 -4.41 5.20 23.04
C SER A 451 -4.06 4.47 24.35
N GLN A 452 -2.77 4.18 24.60
CA GLN A 452 -2.32 3.36 25.73
C GLN A 452 -3.09 2.03 25.85
N ALA A 453 -3.44 1.45 24.70
CA ALA A 453 -4.16 0.20 24.64
C ALA A 453 -3.44 -0.89 25.44
N ASN A 454 -4.18 -1.83 26.01
CA ASN A 454 -3.63 -3.02 26.67
C ASN A 454 -3.94 -4.30 25.87
N VAL A 455 -4.82 -4.20 24.87
CA VAL A 455 -5.05 -5.20 23.82
C VAL A 455 -4.96 -4.52 22.47
N LEU A 456 -4.06 -4.97 21.61
CA LEU A 456 -3.92 -4.51 20.23
C LEU A 456 -4.53 -5.53 19.26
N LEU A 457 -5.42 -5.07 18.40
CA LEU A 457 -5.94 -5.80 17.26
C LEU A 457 -5.29 -5.22 16.00
N LEU A 458 -4.49 -6.00 15.30
CA LEU A 458 -3.69 -5.52 14.17
C LEU A 458 -4.04 -6.32 12.92
N ASP A 459 -4.60 -5.62 11.92
CA ASP A 459 -4.94 -6.20 10.61
C ASP A 459 -3.93 -5.73 9.57
N GLU A 460 -3.02 -6.61 9.17
CA GLU A 460 -1.96 -6.37 8.19
C GLU A 460 -1.14 -5.08 8.45
N PRO A 461 -0.56 -4.90 9.65
CA PRO A 461 0.06 -3.63 10.05
C PRO A 461 1.34 -3.28 9.29
N THR A 462 1.93 -4.25 8.59
CA THR A 462 3.15 -4.06 7.79
C THR A 462 2.87 -3.74 6.32
N ASN A 463 1.62 -3.87 5.87
CA ASN A 463 1.25 -3.60 4.49
C ASN A 463 1.42 -2.12 4.12
N ASN A 464 1.78 -1.87 2.86
CA ASN A 464 1.97 -0.53 2.30
C ASN A 464 3.06 0.31 3.00
N LEU A 465 3.95 -0.30 3.78
CA LEU A 465 5.06 0.38 4.43
C LEU A 465 6.36 0.26 3.63
N ASP A 466 7.13 1.32 3.66
CA ASP A 466 8.52 1.25 3.22
C ASP A 466 9.36 0.39 4.20
N PRO A 467 10.49 -0.20 3.75
CA PRO A 467 11.28 -1.13 4.57
C PRO A 467 11.72 -0.56 5.91
N ALA A 468 11.94 0.76 5.99
CA ALA A 468 12.39 1.41 7.22
C ALA A 468 11.23 1.52 8.22
N SER A 469 10.03 1.95 7.77
CA SER A 469 8.82 2.01 8.60
C SER A 469 8.38 0.62 9.04
N ARG A 470 8.50 -0.40 8.17
CA ARG A 470 8.26 -1.81 8.52
C ARG A 470 9.17 -2.27 9.66
N ALA A 471 10.48 -1.99 9.58
CA ALA A 471 11.43 -2.36 10.63
C ALA A 471 11.08 -1.74 11.99
N GLU A 472 10.59 -0.50 12.03
CA GLU A 472 10.15 0.15 13.26
C GLU A 472 8.91 -0.50 13.87
N ILE A 473 7.93 -0.90 13.05
CA ILE A 473 6.75 -1.64 13.54
C ILE A 473 7.16 -3.00 14.11
N LEU A 474 8.02 -3.74 13.42
CA LEU A 474 8.52 -5.03 13.90
C LEU A 474 9.23 -4.87 15.25
N ASN A 475 10.04 -3.83 15.40
CA ASN A 475 10.69 -3.52 16.66
C ASN A 475 9.70 -3.13 17.77
N ALA A 476 8.66 -2.36 17.44
CA ALA A 476 7.62 -1.98 18.37
C ALA A 476 6.79 -3.19 18.84
N LEU A 477 6.44 -4.11 17.94
CA LEU A 477 5.75 -5.36 18.28
C LEU A 477 6.58 -6.23 19.22
N ARG A 478 7.88 -6.37 18.95
CA ARG A 478 8.80 -7.15 19.80
C ARG A 478 8.87 -6.62 21.22
N THR A 479 8.79 -5.31 21.40
CA THR A 479 8.97 -4.64 22.70
C THR A 479 7.67 -4.34 23.45
N TYR A 480 6.53 -4.57 22.83
CA TYR A 480 5.23 -4.30 23.45
C TYR A 480 4.89 -5.36 24.50
N GLU A 481 4.46 -4.91 25.69
CA GLU A 481 4.16 -5.77 26.84
C GLU A 481 2.67 -6.11 27.01
N GLY A 482 1.79 -5.50 26.22
CA GLY A 482 0.35 -5.78 26.22
C GLY A 482 0.00 -7.00 25.38
N ALA A 483 -1.27 -7.36 25.38
CA ALA A 483 -1.78 -8.42 24.51
C ALA A 483 -1.88 -7.97 23.06
N VAL A 484 -1.59 -8.88 22.11
CA VAL A 484 -1.65 -8.61 20.68
C VAL A 484 -2.39 -9.74 19.97
N ILE A 485 -3.35 -9.37 19.13
CA ILE A 485 -3.95 -10.23 18.14
C ILE A 485 -3.52 -9.71 16.77
N LEU A 486 -2.82 -10.55 16.00
CA LEU A 486 -2.22 -10.17 14.73
C LEU A 486 -2.80 -10.99 13.58
N VAL A 487 -3.29 -10.33 12.57
CA VAL A 487 -3.55 -10.90 11.24
C VAL A 487 -2.45 -10.41 10.31
N THR A 488 -1.70 -11.31 9.68
CA THR A 488 -0.64 -10.91 8.74
C THR A 488 -0.20 -12.07 7.84
N HIS A 489 0.27 -11.71 6.64
CA HIS A 489 1.01 -12.59 5.71
C HIS A 489 2.53 -12.39 5.83
N ASP A 490 2.99 -11.51 6.71
CA ASP A 490 4.39 -11.15 6.88
C ASP A 490 5.05 -12.06 7.93
N GLU A 491 5.85 -13.03 7.47
CA GLU A 491 6.63 -13.90 8.35
C GLU A 491 7.47 -13.11 9.37
N GLY A 492 8.07 -11.99 8.93
CA GLY A 492 8.86 -11.15 9.83
C GLY A 492 8.02 -10.49 10.94
N ALA A 493 6.73 -10.23 10.71
CA ALA A 493 5.82 -9.74 11.74
C ALA A 493 5.47 -10.83 12.76
N VAL A 494 5.27 -12.06 12.30
CA VAL A 494 5.05 -13.21 13.19
C VAL A 494 6.30 -13.53 14.00
N GLU A 495 7.50 -13.52 13.37
CA GLU A 495 8.77 -13.70 14.08
C GLU A 495 9.00 -12.59 15.13
N ALA A 496 8.65 -11.35 14.82
CA ALA A 496 8.79 -10.22 15.75
C ALA A 496 7.79 -10.30 16.91
N LEU A 497 6.59 -10.82 16.66
CA LEU A 497 5.56 -10.99 17.67
C LEU A 497 5.91 -12.12 18.64
N GLU A 498 6.55 -13.21 18.16
CA GLU A 498 6.78 -14.45 18.94
C GLU A 498 5.46 -14.97 19.53
N PRO A 499 4.47 -15.39 18.70
CA PRO A 499 3.13 -15.71 19.19
C PRO A 499 3.12 -16.95 20.09
N ASP A 500 2.28 -16.91 21.13
CA ASP A 500 2.03 -18.04 22.03
C ASP A 500 1.05 -19.03 21.39
N ARG A 501 0.05 -18.50 20.66
CA ARG A 501 -1.10 -19.24 20.13
C ARG A 501 -1.42 -18.83 18.70
N VAL A 502 -2.05 -19.75 17.99
CA VAL A 502 -2.60 -19.55 16.66
C VAL A 502 -4.08 -19.87 16.67
N LEU A 503 -4.90 -19.04 16.01
CA LEU A 503 -6.29 -19.31 15.71
C LEU A 503 -6.43 -19.52 14.20
N LEU A 504 -6.92 -20.70 13.82
CA LEU A 504 -7.15 -21.07 12.42
C LEU A 504 -8.59 -20.80 12.03
N LEU A 505 -8.80 -20.00 11.00
CA LEU A 505 -10.11 -19.72 10.41
C LEU A 505 -10.22 -20.35 9.02
N PRO A 506 -11.44 -20.80 8.59
CA PRO A 506 -12.73 -20.68 9.28
C PRO A 506 -13.01 -21.75 10.34
N ASP A 507 -12.15 -22.75 10.54
CA ASP A 507 -12.39 -23.93 11.36
C ASP A 507 -12.49 -23.63 12.87
N ALA A 508 -12.22 -22.40 13.31
CA ALA A 508 -12.27 -21.96 14.71
C ALA A 508 -11.37 -22.77 15.65
N VAL A 509 -10.25 -23.29 15.13
CA VAL A 509 -9.31 -24.12 15.91
C VAL A 509 -8.23 -23.25 16.53
N GLU A 510 -8.14 -23.26 17.85
CA GLU A 510 -7.05 -22.64 18.59
C GLU A 510 -5.99 -23.69 18.97
N ASP A 511 -4.71 -23.39 18.71
CA ASP A 511 -3.57 -24.26 19.06
C ASP A 511 -2.39 -23.42 19.56
N LEU A 512 -1.41 -24.11 20.17
CA LEU A 512 -0.12 -23.50 20.49
C LEU A 512 0.67 -23.26 19.21
N TYR A 513 1.23 -22.06 19.08
CA TYR A 513 2.02 -21.73 17.92
C TYR A 513 3.31 -22.58 17.88
N ASN A 514 3.62 -23.13 16.71
CA ASN A 514 4.86 -23.84 16.43
C ASN A 514 5.32 -23.58 14.99
N GLU A 515 6.55 -23.98 14.65
CA GLU A 515 7.14 -23.70 13.34
C GLU A 515 6.38 -24.33 12.15
N SER A 516 5.55 -25.36 12.37
CA SER A 516 4.75 -25.97 11.28
C SER A 516 3.69 -25.03 10.71
N TYR A 517 3.30 -23.99 11.46
CA TYR A 517 2.37 -22.96 10.99
C TYR A 517 3.02 -21.91 10.08
N ARG A 518 4.36 -21.94 9.95
CA ARG A 518 5.10 -20.98 9.13
C ARG A 518 4.71 -21.04 7.65
N ASP A 519 4.52 -22.25 7.13
CA ASP A 519 4.09 -22.44 5.74
C ASP A 519 2.68 -21.89 5.49
N LEU A 520 1.80 -21.91 6.50
CA LEU A 520 0.46 -21.34 6.42
C LEU A 520 0.46 -19.81 6.41
N ILE A 521 1.47 -19.16 7.02
CA ILE A 521 1.59 -17.69 6.99
C ILE A 521 1.78 -17.19 5.57
N SER A 522 2.60 -17.87 4.79
CA SER A 522 2.86 -17.50 3.39
C SER A 522 1.71 -17.81 2.45
N LEU A 523 0.78 -18.70 2.84
CA LEU A 523 -0.41 -19.10 2.08
C LEU A 523 -1.67 -18.30 2.50
N ALA A 524 -1.65 -17.73 3.70
CA ALA A 524 -2.77 -16.98 4.27
C ALA A 524 -2.90 -15.60 3.64
#